data_3a1c305b4b4401ddbd9786fa8c02a9c8
#
_entry.id   3a1c305b4b4401ddbd9786fa8c02a9c8
#
_cell.length_a   1.000
_cell.length_b   1.000
_cell.length_c   1.000
_cell.angle_alpha   90.00
_cell.angle_beta   90.00
_cell.angle_gamma   90.00
#
_symmetry.space_group_name_H-M   'P 1'
#
loop_
_entity.id
_entity.type
_entity.pdbx_description
1 polymer ?
#
loop_
_entity_poly.entity_id
_entity_poly.type
_entity_poly.pdbx_seq_one_letter_code
_entity_poly.pdbx_strand_id
1 'polypeptide(L)'
;MLVDRVDEHYWTLMERFKKAPELTIDVETTGLRIWHGDRICGIAVYDGEVAAYFPFRHETGPNLPLERLEDFRRLVQDKTIVNHNIKFDIEAMWVDGFPLPHRVEDTMLAAHLMNENEYKLDAQGRPIRRSDGHMATDYTLSNLAKKYLGQADSKDEMERIMKERGLTKSGLWRLPPELVAPYAVGDVKLAKALRDFYVPHLKLWRLHGLWQEVNRYCVITAKMEIRGLQLDQDRIRQYMEEAEQMIEPTLKEIQVLAGYEINPASPKQLQAWLELDSTSKMALEEELTHLPEDHPKAIAIRKILEYRGWTKVNSTYYQPYLELCDSNGVIHPNLLLHGTVSGRLSCAQPNLQAVPRYSKVYKVKDVFVTRPGYVLVSADYSQAEIRWGTHYAREENMAANLLAGKDIHSVAAEELGIPRDAAKRINFGIIYGIGREALAKQLRIPVEKAAEYLQKYYEGYPGFRRLYKRAEEVATERGYIRMFTGRVRRYDQYNPTHKASSNLIQGAVAEMMRLAILRLDKLLEGWDTHMLLQIHDQIIFEVPGDKLFKVLPIIKDGMENFLPGFELCVPMKVDIKYGPSWGQMAEWTGEEE
;
A
#
# COMPACT_ATOMS: atom_id res chain seq x y z
N MET A 1 -18.51 -22.76 -20.92
CA MET A 1 -18.22 -24.08 -21.53
C MET A 1 -16.74 -24.37 -21.42
N LEU A 2 -16.33 -25.66 -21.50
CA LEU A 2 -14.93 -26.06 -21.59
C LEU A 2 -14.54 -26.15 -23.08
N VAL A 3 -13.34 -25.66 -23.43
CA VAL A 3 -12.76 -25.73 -24.77
C VAL A 3 -11.36 -26.32 -24.63
N ASP A 4 -11.26 -27.62 -24.84
CA ASP A 4 -10.08 -28.44 -24.52
C ASP A 4 -9.32 -28.94 -25.77
N ARG A 5 -9.75 -28.52 -26.96
CA ARG A 5 -9.12 -28.87 -28.25
C ARG A 5 -9.18 -27.72 -29.24
N VAL A 6 -8.24 -27.72 -30.19
CA VAL A 6 -8.19 -26.75 -31.30
C VAL A 6 -8.95 -27.31 -32.48
N ASP A 7 -10.22 -26.94 -32.60
CA ASP A 7 -11.14 -27.34 -33.66
C ASP A 7 -11.89 -26.13 -34.24
N GLU A 8 -12.90 -26.35 -35.10
CA GLU A 8 -13.72 -25.29 -35.68
C GLU A 8 -14.44 -24.46 -34.63
N HIS A 9 -14.85 -25.08 -33.52
CA HIS A 9 -15.50 -24.39 -32.40
C HIS A 9 -14.53 -23.44 -31.70
N TYR A 10 -13.28 -23.86 -31.44
CA TYR A 10 -12.24 -22.99 -30.90
C TYR A 10 -12.05 -21.74 -31.75
N TRP A 11 -11.87 -21.90 -33.05
CA TRP A 11 -11.67 -20.77 -33.97
C TRP A 11 -12.89 -19.85 -34.05
N THR A 12 -14.10 -20.41 -34.05
CA THR A 12 -15.34 -19.63 -34.00
C THR A 12 -15.41 -18.74 -32.77
N LEU A 13 -15.05 -19.26 -31.61
CA LEU A 13 -14.98 -18.48 -30.37
C LEU A 13 -13.90 -17.40 -30.43
N MET A 14 -12.70 -17.73 -30.90
CA MET A 14 -11.61 -16.74 -31.02
C MET A 14 -11.99 -15.57 -31.94
N GLU A 15 -12.64 -15.86 -33.10
CA GLU A 15 -13.14 -14.81 -34.00
C GLU A 15 -14.27 -13.99 -33.36
N ARG A 16 -15.12 -14.61 -32.54
CA ARG A 16 -16.15 -13.91 -31.78
C ARG A 16 -15.50 -12.96 -30.74
N PHE A 17 -14.57 -13.44 -29.94
CA PHE A 17 -13.89 -12.65 -28.93
C PHE A 17 -13.05 -11.52 -29.53
N LYS A 18 -12.46 -11.71 -30.71
CA LYS A 18 -11.79 -10.61 -31.43
C LYS A 18 -12.75 -9.46 -31.78
N LYS A 19 -13.99 -9.74 -32.10
CA LYS A 19 -14.99 -8.73 -32.48
C LYS A 19 -15.58 -7.99 -31.28
N ALA A 20 -15.52 -8.57 -30.07
CA ALA A 20 -16.04 -7.97 -28.87
C ALA A 20 -15.22 -6.73 -28.48
N PRO A 21 -15.83 -5.57 -28.11
CA PRO A 21 -15.12 -4.36 -27.72
C PRO A 21 -14.49 -4.47 -26.34
N GLU A 22 -15.05 -5.30 -25.48
CA GLU A 22 -14.59 -5.61 -24.13
C GLU A 22 -14.68 -7.10 -23.85
N LEU A 23 -13.83 -7.60 -22.99
CA LEU A 23 -13.84 -8.99 -22.54
C LEU A 23 -13.67 -9.03 -21.01
N THR A 24 -14.42 -9.92 -20.37
CA THR A 24 -14.10 -10.31 -19.00
C THR A 24 -13.15 -11.50 -19.06
N ILE A 25 -11.97 -11.36 -18.49
CA ILE A 25 -10.91 -12.38 -18.50
C ILE A 25 -10.45 -12.64 -17.09
N ASP A 26 -10.44 -13.91 -16.71
CA ASP A 26 -9.92 -14.39 -15.43
C ASP A 26 -8.92 -15.51 -15.69
N VAL A 27 -7.79 -15.52 -14.97
CA VAL A 27 -6.76 -16.56 -15.13
C VAL A 27 -6.66 -17.43 -13.88
N GLU A 28 -6.64 -18.73 -14.10
CA GLU A 28 -6.29 -19.72 -13.09
C GLU A 28 -4.81 -20.06 -13.22
N THR A 29 -4.13 -20.22 -12.06
CA THR A 29 -2.68 -20.44 -12.04
C THR A 29 -2.32 -21.72 -11.30
N THR A 30 -1.10 -22.24 -11.53
CA THR A 30 -0.55 -23.41 -10.83
C THR A 30 -0.25 -23.13 -9.35
N GLY A 31 -0.38 -21.89 -8.91
CA GLY A 31 -0.23 -21.42 -7.54
C GLY A 31 -0.20 -19.89 -7.49
N LEU A 32 0.08 -19.32 -6.31
CA LEU A 32 0.07 -17.88 -6.08
C LEU A 32 1.47 -17.24 -6.13
N ARG A 33 2.52 -18.07 -6.31
CA ARG A 33 3.92 -17.62 -6.34
C ARG A 33 4.43 -17.43 -7.77
N ILE A 34 3.75 -16.54 -8.52
CA ILE A 34 4.04 -16.28 -9.95
C ILE A 34 5.50 -15.90 -10.22
N TRP A 35 6.12 -15.15 -9.30
CA TRP A 35 7.54 -14.79 -9.37
C TRP A 35 8.49 -15.96 -9.10
N HIS A 36 7.98 -17.10 -8.63
CA HIS A 36 8.74 -18.31 -8.29
C HIS A 36 8.36 -19.51 -9.17
N GLY A 37 7.79 -19.26 -10.33
CA GLY A 37 7.56 -20.29 -11.32
C GLY A 37 6.12 -20.74 -11.50
N ASP A 38 5.16 -20.25 -10.71
CA ASP A 38 3.75 -20.50 -10.99
C ASP A 38 3.35 -19.81 -12.31
N ARG A 39 2.48 -20.46 -13.08
CA ARG A 39 2.08 -20.05 -14.44
C ARG A 39 0.57 -20.25 -14.63
N ILE A 40 0.03 -19.61 -15.65
CA ILE A 40 -1.37 -19.78 -16.05
C ILE A 40 -1.64 -21.25 -16.35
N CYS A 41 -2.63 -21.86 -15.69
CA CYS A 41 -3.13 -23.19 -15.98
C CYS A 41 -4.44 -23.19 -16.76
N GLY A 42 -5.14 -22.07 -16.79
CA GLY A 42 -6.33 -21.89 -17.59
C GLY A 42 -6.76 -20.44 -17.70
N ILE A 43 -7.55 -20.13 -18.74
CA ILE A 43 -8.08 -18.79 -19.01
C ILE A 43 -9.58 -18.89 -19.22
N ALA A 44 -10.36 -18.15 -18.42
CA ALA A 44 -11.79 -17.95 -18.65
C ALA A 44 -12.01 -16.64 -19.40
N VAL A 45 -12.85 -16.66 -20.42
CA VAL A 45 -13.20 -15.50 -21.24
C VAL A 45 -14.72 -15.39 -21.38
N TYR A 46 -15.24 -14.16 -21.24
CA TYR A 46 -16.66 -13.86 -21.41
C TYR A 46 -16.83 -12.55 -22.17
N ASP A 47 -17.65 -12.54 -23.23
CA ASP A 47 -17.95 -11.36 -24.09
C ASP A 47 -19.29 -10.68 -23.77
N GLY A 48 -19.95 -11.11 -22.71
CA GLY A 48 -21.30 -10.65 -22.32
C GLY A 48 -22.42 -11.61 -22.74
N GLU A 49 -22.16 -12.56 -23.64
CA GLU A 49 -23.13 -13.59 -24.08
C GLU A 49 -22.57 -15.00 -23.92
N VAL A 50 -21.34 -15.23 -24.42
CA VAL A 50 -20.70 -16.54 -24.43
C VAL A 50 -19.50 -16.53 -23.48
N ALA A 51 -19.44 -17.51 -22.56
CA ALA A 51 -18.32 -17.72 -21.66
C ALA A 51 -17.68 -19.10 -21.92
N ALA A 52 -16.35 -19.11 -21.98
CA ALA A 52 -15.56 -20.31 -22.20
C ALA A 52 -14.33 -20.36 -21.30
N TYR A 53 -13.92 -21.56 -20.94
CA TYR A 53 -12.69 -21.86 -20.22
C TYR A 53 -11.73 -22.64 -21.10
N PHE A 54 -10.47 -22.23 -21.14
CA PHE A 54 -9.39 -22.76 -21.97
C PHE A 54 -8.27 -23.28 -21.07
N PRO A 55 -8.10 -24.62 -20.92
CA PRO A 55 -7.07 -25.22 -20.07
C PRO A 55 -5.71 -25.29 -20.77
N PHE A 56 -4.62 -25.06 -20.03
CA PHE A 56 -3.24 -25.10 -20.56
C PHE A 56 -2.27 -25.93 -19.75
N ARG A 57 -2.35 -25.90 -18.42
CA ARG A 57 -1.38 -26.59 -17.54
C ARG A 57 -2.08 -27.31 -16.38
N HIS A 58 -3.23 -27.94 -16.65
CA HIS A 58 -3.79 -28.86 -15.67
C HIS A 58 -2.96 -30.14 -15.57
N GLU A 59 -2.78 -30.63 -14.33
CA GLU A 59 -2.03 -31.87 -14.07
C GLU A 59 -2.75 -33.10 -14.67
N THR A 60 -4.07 -33.08 -14.68
CA THR A 60 -4.92 -34.16 -15.19
C THR A 60 -5.95 -33.62 -16.17
N GLY A 61 -6.35 -34.43 -17.14
CA GLY A 61 -7.31 -34.06 -18.17
C GLY A 61 -6.67 -33.40 -19.40
N PRO A 62 -7.48 -33.00 -20.37
CA PRO A 62 -7.00 -32.41 -21.61
C PRO A 62 -6.54 -30.96 -21.41
N ASN A 63 -5.47 -30.59 -22.11
CA ASN A 63 -4.96 -29.23 -22.15
C ASN A 63 -4.79 -28.78 -23.60
N LEU A 64 -4.99 -27.50 -23.87
CA LEU A 64 -4.63 -26.88 -25.15
C LEU A 64 -3.09 -26.78 -25.25
N PRO A 65 -2.53 -26.83 -26.47
CA PRO A 65 -1.13 -26.55 -26.70
C PRO A 65 -0.74 -25.15 -26.24
N LEU A 66 0.44 -25.01 -25.59
CA LEU A 66 0.88 -23.73 -25.01
C LEU A 66 1.06 -22.61 -26.03
N GLU A 67 1.34 -22.92 -27.30
CA GLU A 67 1.39 -21.96 -28.38
C GLU A 67 0.06 -21.22 -28.60
N ARG A 68 -1.07 -21.78 -28.15
CA ARG A 68 -2.37 -21.10 -28.22
C ARG A 68 -2.51 -19.95 -27.23
N LEU A 69 -1.61 -19.81 -26.26
CA LEU A 69 -1.54 -18.60 -25.42
C LEU A 69 -1.33 -17.33 -26.27
N GLU A 70 -0.67 -17.45 -27.42
CA GLU A 70 -0.49 -16.33 -28.35
C GLU A 70 -1.82 -15.74 -28.87
N ASP A 71 -2.85 -16.56 -29.04
CA ASP A 71 -4.16 -16.07 -29.46
C ASP A 71 -4.80 -15.17 -28.41
N PHE A 72 -4.59 -15.47 -27.12
CA PHE A 72 -5.07 -14.67 -25.99
C PHE A 72 -4.22 -13.40 -25.78
N ARG A 73 -2.89 -13.46 -25.99
CA ARG A 73 -2.02 -12.28 -25.97
C ARG A 73 -2.52 -11.19 -26.91
N ARG A 74 -2.92 -11.57 -28.13
CA ARG A 74 -3.51 -10.66 -29.11
C ARG A 74 -4.87 -10.13 -28.70
N LEU A 75 -5.68 -10.93 -28.01
CA LEU A 75 -6.97 -10.47 -27.49
C LEU A 75 -6.83 -9.39 -26.41
N VAL A 76 -5.85 -9.53 -25.52
CA VAL A 76 -5.64 -8.61 -24.39
C VAL A 76 -5.16 -7.23 -24.86
N GLN A 77 -4.37 -7.18 -25.94
CA GLN A 77 -3.65 -5.97 -26.35
C GLN A 77 -4.56 -4.78 -26.67
N ASP A 78 -5.67 -5.00 -27.37
CA ASP A 78 -6.47 -3.92 -27.96
C ASP A 78 -7.85 -3.73 -27.29
N LYS A 79 -8.12 -4.40 -26.18
CA LYS A 79 -9.44 -4.44 -25.56
C LYS A 79 -9.48 -3.82 -24.17
N THR A 80 -10.69 -3.48 -23.75
CA THR A 80 -10.96 -3.25 -22.33
C THR A 80 -11.13 -4.61 -21.66
N ILE A 81 -10.29 -4.88 -20.67
CA ILE A 81 -10.34 -6.11 -19.87
C ILE A 81 -11.07 -5.82 -18.57
N VAL A 82 -12.16 -6.54 -18.34
CA VAL A 82 -12.93 -6.48 -17.11
C VAL A 82 -12.54 -7.67 -16.24
N ASN A 83 -12.30 -7.47 -14.95
CA ASN A 83 -12.18 -8.56 -13.97
C ASN A 83 -12.40 -8.05 -12.55
N HIS A 84 -12.23 -8.94 -11.59
CA HIS A 84 -12.26 -8.66 -10.17
C HIS A 84 -10.86 -8.87 -9.56
N ASN A 85 -10.25 -7.85 -8.95
CA ASN A 85 -8.84 -7.89 -8.49
C ASN A 85 -7.84 -8.15 -9.63
N ILE A 86 -8.07 -7.48 -10.74
CA ILE A 86 -7.41 -7.70 -12.04
C ILE A 86 -5.87 -7.57 -11.99
N LYS A 87 -5.32 -6.91 -10.99
CA LYS A 87 -3.86 -6.71 -10.89
C LYS A 87 -3.10 -8.04 -10.84
N PHE A 88 -3.59 -9.02 -10.07
CA PHE A 88 -3.01 -10.36 -10.03
C PHE A 88 -3.02 -11.03 -11.43
N ASP A 89 -4.13 -10.90 -12.17
CA ASP A 89 -4.24 -11.45 -13.52
C ASP A 89 -3.26 -10.80 -14.48
N ILE A 90 -3.09 -9.47 -14.38
CA ILE A 90 -2.10 -8.73 -15.19
C ILE A 90 -0.69 -9.27 -14.95
N GLU A 91 -0.31 -9.48 -13.71
CA GLU A 91 1.01 -9.98 -13.34
C GLU A 91 1.19 -11.45 -13.75
N ALA A 92 0.20 -12.31 -13.53
CA ALA A 92 0.21 -13.70 -13.97
C ALA A 92 0.30 -13.81 -15.51
N MET A 93 -0.45 -12.97 -16.23
CA MET A 93 -0.33 -12.86 -17.68
C MET A 93 1.05 -12.38 -18.12
N TRP A 94 1.62 -11.36 -17.44
CA TRP A 94 2.93 -10.85 -17.78
C TRP A 94 4.03 -11.92 -17.70
N VAL A 95 4.05 -12.74 -16.65
CA VAL A 95 5.07 -13.81 -16.49
C VAL A 95 4.92 -14.94 -17.53
N ASP A 96 3.75 -15.06 -18.17
CA ASP A 96 3.49 -15.93 -19.33
C ASP A 96 3.65 -15.18 -20.68
N GLY A 97 4.26 -13.97 -20.68
CA GLY A 97 4.63 -13.23 -21.89
C GLY A 97 3.50 -12.45 -22.55
N PHE A 98 2.43 -12.16 -21.82
CA PHE A 98 1.37 -11.28 -22.33
C PHE A 98 1.81 -9.81 -22.27
N PRO A 99 1.34 -8.96 -23.20
CA PRO A 99 1.49 -7.52 -23.06
C PRO A 99 0.64 -6.98 -21.90
N LEU A 100 1.04 -5.83 -21.36
CA LEU A 100 0.18 -5.13 -20.42
C LEU A 100 -1.09 -4.61 -21.11
N PRO A 101 -2.26 -4.77 -20.50
CA PRO A 101 -3.52 -4.28 -21.07
C PRO A 101 -3.55 -2.75 -21.09
N HIS A 102 -4.02 -2.16 -22.18
CA HIS A 102 -4.18 -0.70 -22.29
C HIS A 102 -5.30 -0.14 -21.40
N ARG A 103 -6.37 -0.91 -21.24
CA ARG A 103 -7.54 -0.52 -20.45
C ARG A 103 -8.03 -1.68 -19.61
N VAL A 104 -8.26 -1.39 -18.34
CA VAL A 104 -8.86 -2.34 -17.41
C VAL A 104 -10.03 -1.72 -16.67
N GLU A 105 -10.95 -2.56 -16.24
CA GLU A 105 -12.09 -2.20 -15.38
C GLU A 105 -12.18 -3.21 -14.24
N ASP A 106 -11.68 -2.83 -13.08
CA ASP A 106 -11.63 -3.67 -11.88
C ASP A 106 -12.87 -3.42 -11.01
N THR A 107 -13.64 -4.47 -10.77
CA THR A 107 -14.86 -4.41 -9.96
C THR A 107 -14.58 -4.33 -8.46
N MET A 108 -13.43 -4.82 -7.99
CA MET A 108 -13.02 -4.64 -6.60
C MET A 108 -12.71 -3.17 -6.31
N LEU A 109 -12.04 -2.48 -7.23
CA LEU A 109 -11.77 -1.04 -7.11
C LEU A 109 -13.05 -0.21 -7.24
N ALA A 110 -14.01 -0.64 -8.08
CA ALA A 110 -15.34 -0.04 -8.14
C ALA A 110 -16.07 -0.16 -6.78
N ALA A 111 -16.05 -1.37 -6.20
CA ALA A 111 -16.65 -1.63 -4.90
C ALA A 111 -16.03 -0.76 -3.78
N HIS A 112 -14.69 -0.66 -3.74
CA HIS A 112 -13.98 0.16 -2.78
C HIS A 112 -14.32 1.66 -2.91
N LEU A 113 -14.46 2.19 -4.13
CA LEU A 113 -14.88 3.58 -4.34
C LEU A 113 -16.35 3.80 -3.93
N MET A 114 -17.20 2.81 -4.12
CA MET A 114 -18.62 2.87 -3.72
C MET A 114 -18.81 2.69 -2.23
N ASN A 115 -17.97 1.89 -1.56
CA ASN A 115 -18.02 1.67 -0.12
C ASN A 115 -16.66 1.19 0.41
N GLU A 116 -15.85 2.11 0.93
CA GLU A 116 -14.57 1.81 1.56
C GLU A 116 -14.71 1.13 2.94
N ASN A 117 -15.93 1.01 3.45
CA ASN A 117 -16.31 0.34 4.69
C ASN A 117 -17.04 -1.00 4.41
N GLU A 118 -16.65 -1.74 3.37
CA GLU A 118 -17.21 -3.07 3.08
C GLU A 118 -16.71 -4.07 4.13
N TYR A 119 -17.37 -4.10 5.29
CA TYR A 119 -16.91 -4.87 6.44
C TYR A 119 -17.06 -6.37 6.23
N LYS A 120 -16.02 -7.11 6.67
CA LYS A 120 -16.12 -8.55 6.89
C LYS A 120 -16.96 -8.81 8.14
N LEU A 121 -17.97 -9.65 8.00
CA LEU A 121 -18.93 -9.95 9.07
C LEU A 121 -18.64 -11.32 9.69
N ASP A 122 -18.92 -11.46 10.99
CA ASP A 122 -18.97 -12.75 11.68
C ASP A 122 -20.30 -13.48 11.38
N ALA A 123 -20.47 -14.68 11.92
CA ALA A 123 -21.69 -15.48 11.74
C ALA A 123 -22.95 -14.82 12.31
N GLN A 124 -22.82 -13.82 13.18
CA GLN A 124 -23.91 -13.04 13.76
C GLN A 124 -24.14 -11.71 13.01
N GLY A 125 -23.44 -11.48 11.87
CA GLY A 125 -23.56 -10.27 11.06
C GLY A 125 -22.86 -9.03 11.65
N ARG A 126 -21.95 -9.19 12.61
CA ARG A 126 -21.21 -8.08 13.22
C ARG A 126 -19.84 -7.92 12.54
N PRO A 127 -19.36 -6.68 12.32
CA PRO A 127 -18.04 -6.44 11.76
C PRO A 127 -16.91 -7.03 12.61
N ILE A 128 -15.99 -7.73 11.95
CA ILE A 128 -14.82 -8.33 12.57
C ILE A 128 -13.74 -7.25 12.75
N ARG A 129 -13.19 -7.18 13.95
CA ARG A 129 -12.06 -6.29 14.25
C ARG A 129 -10.74 -7.05 14.13
N ARG A 130 -9.78 -6.45 13.42
CA ARG A 130 -8.41 -6.98 13.27
C ARG A 130 -7.61 -6.77 14.57
N SER A 131 -6.47 -7.45 14.69
CA SER A 131 -5.54 -7.31 15.83
C SER A 131 -4.96 -5.91 15.99
N ASP A 132 -4.87 -5.13 14.88
CA ASP A 132 -4.45 -3.73 14.88
C ASP A 132 -5.56 -2.74 15.29
N GLY A 133 -6.74 -3.25 15.65
CA GLY A 133 -7.89 -2.46 16.09
C GLY A 133 -8.77 -1.92 14.96
N HIS A 134 -8.38 -2.05 13.70
CA HIS A 134 -9.19 -1.66 12.54
C HIS A 134 -10.24 -2.72 12.19
N MET A 135 -11.31 -2.30 11.51
CA MET A 135 -12.30 -3.24 10.98
C MET A 135 -11.74 -3.97 9.78
N ALA A 136 -11.95 -5.29 9.72
CA ALA A 136 -11.64 -6.08 8.53
C ALA A 136 -12.65 -5.76 7.42
N THR A 137 -12.19 -5.70 6.18
CA THR A 137 -13.03 -5.52 4.99
C THR A 137 -13.06 -6.79 4.14
N ASP A 138 -14.12 -6.97 3.36
CA ASP A 138 -14.30 -8.13 2.49
C ASP A 138 -14.79 -7.69 1.10
N TYR A 139 -13.85 -7.47 0.21
CA TYR A 139 -14.10 -7.16 -1.21
C TYR A 139 -14.01 -8.40 -2.11
N THR A 140 -14.15 -9.61 -1.58
CA THR A 140 -14.13 -10.82 -2.42
C THR A 140 -15.30 -10.83 -3.40
N LEU A 141 -15.07 -11.39 -4.59
CA LEU A 141 -16.09 -11.53 -5.64
C LEU A 141 -17.36 -12.18 -5.10
N SER A 142 -17.19 -13.27 -4.37
CA SER A 142 -18.27 -14.03 -3.70
C SER A 142 -19.12 -13.16 -2.77
N ASN A 143 -18.48 -12.42 -1.85
CA ASN A 143 -19.19 -11.55 -0.91
C ASN A 143 -19.97 -10.44 -1.62
N LEU A 144 -19.35 -9.79 -2.60
CA LEU A 144 -19.98 -8.70 -3.35
C LEU A 144 -21.12 -9.20 -4.24
N ALA A 145 -20.96 -10.35 -4.92
CA ALA A 145 -21.99 -10.95 -5.75
C ALA A 145 -23.22 -11.35 -4.90
N LYS A 146 -22.99 -11.99 -3.75
CA LYS A 146 -24.06 -12.35 -2.82
C LYS A 146 -24.79 -11.11 -2.31
N LYS A 147 -24.06 -10.09 -1.90
CA LYS A 147 -24.62 -8.88 -1.29
C LYS A 147 -25.38 -8.00 -2.28
N TYR A 148 -24.83 -7.76 -3.47
CA TYR A 148 -25.35 -6.77 -4.40
C TYR A 148 -26.15 -7.36 -5.55
N LEU A 149 -25.90 -8.63 -5.91
CA LEU A 149 -26.62 -9.30 -7.00
C LEU A 149 -27.57 -10.40 -6.50
N GLY A 150 -27.51 -10.78 -5.21
CA GLY A 150 -28.27 -11.91 -4.68
C GLY A 150 -27.84 -13.26 -5.26
N GLN A 151 -26.65 -13.34 -5.87
CA GLN A 151 -26.14 -14.53 -6.54
C GLN A 151 -25.11 -15.23 -5.66
N ALA A 152 -25.24 -16.55 -5.52
CA ALA A 152 -24.21 -17.40 -4.97
C ALA A 152 -23.19 -17.72 -6.08
N ASP A 153 -21.91 -17.76 -5.75
CA ASP A 153 -20.89 -18.29 -6.63
C ASP A 153 -20.71 -19.81 -6.45
N SER A 154 -19.95 -20.41 -7.35
CA SER A 154 -19.57 -21.82 -7.28
C SER A 154 -18.38 -22.10 -6.36
N LYS A 155 -17.95 -21.09 -5.59
CA LYS A 155 -16.77 -21.17 -4.72
C LYS A 155 -16.93 -22.20 -3.60
N ASP A 156 -18.09 -22.22 -2.94
CA ASP A 156 -18.37 -23.16 -1.87
C ASP A 156 -18.32 -24.62 -2.37
N GLU A 157 -18.81 -24.88 -3.59
CA GLU A 157 -18.74 -26.18 -4.24
C GLU A 157 -17.30 -26.54 -4.61
N MET A 158 -16.53 -25.59 -5.17
CA MET A 158 -15.12 -25.78 -5.50
C MET A 158 -14.28 -26.06 -4.25
N GLU A 159 -14.47 -25.27 -3.18
CA GLU A 159 -13.79 -25.50 -1.91
C GLU A 159 -14.11 -26.87 -1.31
N ARG A 160 -15.35 -27.36 -1.45
CA ARG A 160 -15.76 -28.71 -1.05
C ARG A 160 -15.01 -29.78 -1.85
N ILE A 161 -14.98 -29.66 -3.18
CA ILE A 161 -14.28 -30.59 -4.08
C ILE A 161 -12.79 -30.65 -3.73
N MET A 162 -12.17 -29.49 -3.52
CA MET A 162 -10.75 -29.43 -3.14
C MET A 162 -10.48 -30.07 -1.80
N LYS A 163 -11.31 -29.79 -0.80
CA LYS A 163 -11.20 -30.37 0.54
C LYS A 163 -11.36 -31.90 0.52
N GLU A 164 -12.34 -32.42 -0.22
CA GLU A 164 -12.55 -33.85 -0.40
C GLU A 164 -11.33 -34.57 -1.02
N ARG A 165 -10.55 -33.83 -1.84
CA ARG A 165 -9.32 -34.32 -2.48
C ARG A 165 -8.04 -33.97 -1.72
N GLY A 166 -8.14 -33.36 -0.54
CA GLY A 166 -6.98 -32.95 0.26
C GLY A 166 -6.14 -31.82 -0.36
N LEU A 167 -6.75 -31.02 -1.25
CA LEU A 167 -6.10 -29.90 -1.94
C LEU A 167 -6.37 -28.58 -1.23
N THR A 168 -5.40 -27.66 -1.27
CA THR A 168 -5.56 -26.26 -0.91
C THR A 168 -5.92 -25.45 -2.15
N LYS A 169 -6.33 -24.19 -1.98
CA LYS A 169 -6.69 -23.30 -3.09
C LYS A 169 -5.58 -23.20 -4.17
N SER A 170 -4.32 -23.24 -3.78
CA SER A 170 -3.17 -23.27 -4.70
C SER A 170 -3.02 -24.60 -5.50
N GLY A 171 -3.81 -25.61 -5.19
CA GLY A 171 -3.82 -26.91 -5.89
C GLY A 171 -4.93 -27.05 -6.93
N LEU A 172 -5.64 -25.98 -7.29
CA LEU A 172 -6.76 -26.02 -8.25
C LEU A 172 -6.33 -26.60 -9.61
N TRP A 173 -5.14 -26.30 -10.08
CA TRP A 173 -4.58 -26.80 -11.34
C TRP A 173 -4.40 -28.34 -11.39
N ARG A 174 -4.41 -29.02 -10.23
CA ARG A 174 -4.34 -30.49 -10.14
C ARG A 174 -5.67 -31.16 -10.44
N LEU A 175 -6.76 -30.38 -10.45
CA LEU A 175 -8.07 -30.87 -10.84
C LEU A 175 -8.18 -30.94 -12.37
N PRO A 176 -8.96 -31.90 -12.91
CA PRO A 176 -9.25 -31.93 -14.34
C PRO A 176 -10.05 -30.68 -14.74
N PRO A 177 -9.82 -30.14 -15.96
CA PRO A 177 -10.46 -28.91 -16.44
C PRO A 177 -11.98 -28.92 -16.35
N GLU A 178 -12.61 -30.07 -16.49
CA GLU A 178 -14.08 -30.23 -16.45
C GLU A 178 -14.67 -29.81 -15.10
N LEU A 179 -13.90 -29.97 -14.03
CA LEU A 179 -14.32 -29.56 -12.68
C LEU A 179 -14.05 -28.06 -12.44
N VAL A 180 -13.00 -27.51 -13.05
CA VAL A 180 -12.61 -26.11 -12.87
C VAL A 180 -13.42 -25.16 -13.75
N ALA A 181 -13.75 -25.59 -14.99
CA ALA A 181 -14.43 -24.75 -15.99
C ALA A 181 -15.75 -24.13 -15.49
N PRO A 182 -16.65 -24.82 -14.78
CA PRO A 182 -17.87 -24.20 -14.26
C PRO A 182 -17.59 -23.06 -13.27
N TYR A 183 -16.59 -23.23 -12.41
CA TYR A 183 -16.14 -22.24 -11.44
C TYR A 183 -15.56 -21.02 -12.14
N ALA A 184 -14.53 -21.16 -12.98
CA ALA A 184 -13.88 -20.06 -13.69
C ALA A 184 -14.83 -19.30 -14.63
N VAL A 185 -15.74 -20.02 -15.31
CA VAL A 185 -16.82 -19.40 -16.11
C VAL A 185 -17.81 -18.64 -15.24
N GLY A 186 -18.09 -19.13 -14.03
CA GLY A 186 -18.91 -18.44 -13.03
C GLY A 186 -18.30 -17.10 -12.64
N ASP A 187 -17.00 -17.08 -12.34
CA ASP A 187 -16.29 -15.89 -11.86
C ASP A 187 -16.27 -14.77 -12.91
N VAL A 188 -15.99 -15.05 -14.20
CA VAL A 188 -16.05 -14.02 -15.26
C VAL A 188 -17.47 -13.47 -15.47
N LYS A 189 -18.51 -14.29 -15.32
CA LYS A 189 -19.89 -13.81 -15.40
C LYS A 189 -20.26 -12.93 -14.21
N LEU A 190 -19.85 -13.30 -12.99
CA LEU A 190 -20.09 -12.50 -11.79
C LEU A 190 -19.30 -11.18 -11.83
N ALA A 191 -18.05 -11.20 -12.27
CA ALA A 191 -17.26 -9.98 -12.44
C ALA A 191 -17.93 -9.01 -13.42
N LYS A 192 -18.42 -9.49 -14.58
CA LYS A 192 -19.18 -8.68 -15.53
C LYS A 192 -20.46 -8.13 -14.93
N ALA A 193 -21.23 -8.96 -14.24
CA ALA A 193 -22.47 -8.55 -13.61
C ALA A 193 -22.25 -7.48 -12.52
N LEU A 194 -21.20 -7.62 -11.71
CA LEU A 194 -20.81 -6.58 -10.74
C LEU A 194 -20.39 -5.29 -11.41
N ARG A 195 -19.64 -5.37 -12.51
CA ARG A 195 -19.27 -4.18 -13.30
C ARG A 195 -20.52 -3.45 -13.80
N ASP A 196 -21.47 -4.18 -14.35
CA ASP A 196 -22.70 -3.62 -14.87
C ASP A 196 -23.59 -3.03 -13.75
N PHE A 197 -23.54 -3.63 -12.55
CA PHE A 197 -24.15 -3.07 -11.35
C PHE A 197 -23.45 -1.77 -10.92
N TYR A 198 -22.11 -1.73 -10.83
CA TYR A 198 -21.40 -0.57 -10.28
C TYR A 198 -21.38 0.63 -11.22
N VAL A 199 -21.32 0.46 -12.54
CA VAL A 199 -21.19 1.60 -13.48
C VAL A 199 -22.29 2.65 -13.35
N PRO A 200 -23.60 2.30 -13.30
CA PRO A 200 -24.65 3.29 -13.05
C PRO A 200 -24.51 4.00 -11.70
N HIS A 201 -24.14 3.27 -10.65
CA HIS A 201 -23.97 3.82 -9.31
C HIS A 201 -22.76 4.77 -9.24
N LEU A 202 -21.64 4.41 -9.86
CA LEU A 202 -20.46 5.29 -9.98
C LEU A 202 -20.80 6.59 -10.73
N LYS A 203 -21.61 6.53 -11.78
CA LYS A 203 -22.09 7.71 -12.52
C LYS A 203 -22.99 8.58 -11.64
N LEU A 204 -23.93 7.99 -10.92
CA LEU A 204 -24.81 8.69 -9.97
C LEU A 204 -24.02 9.43 -8.90
N TRP A 205 -23.00 8.81 -8.34
CA TRP A 205 -22.12 9.41 -7.33
C TRP A 205 -21.02 10.29 -7.91
N ARG A 206 -20.94 10.46 -9.24
CA ARG A 206 -19.89 11.22 -9.95
C ARG A 206 -18.48 10.66 -9.66
N LEU A 207 -18.37 9.35 -9.52
CA LEU A 207 -17.12 8.62 -9.25
C LEU A 207 -16.59 7.86 -10.47
N HIS A 208 -17.36 7.81 -11.58
CA HIS A 208 -16.97 7.03 -12.76
C HIS A 208 -15.64 7.49 -13.37
N GLY A 209 -15.42 8.81 -13.50
CA GLY A 209 -14.14 9.35 -13.98
C GLY A 209 -12.97 8.99 -13.06
N LEU A 210 -13.17 9.11 -11.75
CA LEU A 210 -12.19 8.70 -10.76
C LEU A 210 -11.89 7.19 -10.85
N TRP A 211 -12.92 6.34 -11.06
CA TRP A 211 -12.71 4.91 -11.23
C TRP A 211 -11.85 4.58 -12.45
N GLN A 212 -12.06 5.27 -13.59
CA GLN A 212 -11.21 5.12 -14.78
C GLN A 212 -9.75 5.50 -14.50
N GLU A 213 -9.52 6.55 -13.71
CA GLU A 213 -8.16 6.93 -13.29
C GLU A 213 -7.54 5.93 -12.30
N VAL A 214 -8.33 5.38 -11.37
CA VAL A 214 -7.86 4.34 -10.43
C VAL A 214 -7.54 3.05 -11.17
N ASN A 215 -8.27 2.71 -12.23
CA ASN A 215 -7.95 1.57 -13.10
C ASN A 215 -6.61 1.77 -13.85
N ARG A 216 -6.35 2.97 -14.37
CA ARG A 216 -5.02 3.29 -14.96
C ARG A 216 -3.91 3.20 -13.90
N TYR A 217 -4.18 3.72 -12.69
CA TYR A 217 -3.25 3.62 -11.57
C TYR A 217 -2.98 2.16 -11.18
N CYS A 218 -3.96 1.27 -11.26
CA CYS A 218 -3.79 -0.16 -11.05
C CYS A 218 -2.78 -0.78 -12.04
N VAL A 219 -2.87 -0.45 -13.33
CA VAL A 219 -1.89 -0.90 -14.33
C VAL A 219 -0.48 -0.37 -14.04
N ILE A 220 -0.37 0.89 -13.59
CA ILE A 220 0.94 1.46 -13.23
C ILE A 220 1.51 0.79 -11.98
N THR A 221 0.69 0.47 -10.97
CA THR A 221 1.18 -0.29 -9.80
C THR A 221 1.60 -1.70 -10.19
N ALA A 222 0.91 -2.37 -11.13
CA ALA A 222 1.39 -3.64 -11.68
C ALA A 222 2.75 -3.49 -12.40
N LYS A 223 2.98 -2.41 -13.16
CA LYS A 223 4.33 -2.12 -13.74
C LYS A 223 5.40 -1.99 -12.64
N MET A 224 5.09 -1.30 -11.53
CA MET A 224 6.03 -1.18 -10.40
C MET A 224 6.35 -2.55 -9.79
N GLU A 225 5.34 -3.37 -9.56
CA GLU A 225 5.51 -4.72 -8.99
C GLU A 225 6.28 -5.64 -9.93
N ILE A 226 5.96 -5.64 -11.22
CA ILE A 226 6.67 -6.38 -12.26
C ILE A 226 8.15 -5.97 -12.31
N ARG A 227 8.45 -4.68 -12.26
CA ARG A 227 9.82 -4.18 -12.25
C ARG A 227 10.53 -4.58 -10.96
N GLY A 228 9.85 -4.45 -9.82
CA GLY A 228 10.35 -4.77 -8.48
C GLY A 228 11.63 -4.03 -8.11
N LEU A 229 12.21 -4.36 -6.97
CA LEU A 229 13.46 -3.78 -6.47
C LEU A 229 14.57 -4.82 -6.45
N GLN A 230 15.74 -4.45 -6.95
CA GLN A 230 16.92 -5.31 -6.92
C GLN A 230 17.49 -5.40 -5.50
N LEU A 231 17.78 -6.61 -5.04
CA LEU A 231 18.42 -6.86 -3.75
C LEU A 231 19.90 -7.26 -3.95
N ASP A 232 20.74 -6.77 -3.05
CA ASP A 232 22.09 -7.30 -2.82
C ASP A 232 21.99 -8.46 -1.82
N GLN A 233 21.82 -9.67 -2.33
CA GLN A 233 21.63 -10.87 -1.52
C GLN A 233 22.88 -11.21 -0.67
N ASP A 234 24.08 -10.92 -1.14
CA ASP A 234 25.30 -11.18 -0.40
C ASP A 234 25.42 -10.23 0.79
N ARG A 235 25.08 -8.97 0.58
CA ARG A 235 24.99 -8.00 1.68
C ARG A 235 23.91 -8.36 2.70
N ILE A 236 22.77 -8.90 2.26
CA ILE A 236 21.74 -9.43 3.19
C ILE A 236 22.33 -10.55 4.05
N ARG A 237 23.00 -11.54 3.44
CA ARG A 237 23.62 -12.65 4.19
C ARG A 237 24.67 -12.14 5.18
N GLN A 238 25.53 -11.20 4.75
CA GLN A 238 26.51 -10.56 5.64
C GLN A 238 25.83 -9.88 6.84
N TYR A 239 24.77 -9.12 6.62
CA TYR A 239 24.06 -8.42 7.71
C TYR A 239 23.28 -9.38 8.63
N MET A 240 22.81 -10.51 8.09
CA MET A 240 22.24 -11.58 8.91
C MET A 240 23.27 -12.18 9.84
N GLU A 241 24.46 -12.50 9.33
CA GLU A 241 25.58 -13.03 10.14
C GLU A 241 26.03 -12.01 11.21
N GLU A 242 26.17 -10.73 10.85
CA GLU A 242 26.46 -9.66 11.83
C GLU A 242 25.41 -9.60 12.95
N ALA A 243 24.12 -9.69 12.60
CA ALA A 243 23.03 -9.69 13.57
C ALA A 243 23.06 -10.94 14.48
N GLU A 244 23.29 -12.12 13.92
CA GLU A 244 23.40 -13.37 14.68
C GLU A 244 24.57 -13.34 15.69
N GLN A 245 25.72 -12.80 15.26
CA GLN A 245 26.87 -12.63 16.14
C GLN A 245 26.60 -11.69 17.32
N MET A 246 25.64 -10.77 17.21
CA MET A 246 25.27 -9.83 18.27
C MET A 246 24.18 -10.36 19.20
N ILE A 247 23.35 -11.29 18.77
CA ILE A 247 22.20 -11.81 19.54
C ILE A 247 22.67 -12.53 20.80
N GLU A 248 23.58 -13.50 20.69
CA GLU A 248 24.02 -14.33 21.83
C GLU A 248 24.80 -13.53 22.88
N PRO A 249 25.79 -12.67 22.53
CA PRO A 249 26.44 -11.80 23.51
C PRO A 249 25.48 -10.86 24.21
N THR A 250 24.57 -10.24 23.48
CA THR A 250 23.57 -9.32 24.05
C THR A 250 22.62 -10.06 25.01
N LEU A 251 22.22 -11.29 24.68
CA LEU A 251 21.42 -12.13 25.58
C LEU A 251 22.16 -12.46 26.88
N LYS A 252 23.45 -12.83 26.79
CA LYS A 252 24.30 -13.08 27.97
C LYS A 252 24.41 -11.84 28.86
N GLU A 253 24.60 -10.66 28.28
CA GLU A 253 24.64 -9.41 29.04
C GLU A 253 23.31 -9.16 29.77
N ILE A 254 22.16 -9.39 29.10
CA ILE A 254 20.83 -9.25 29.72
C ILE A 254 20.66 -10.25 30.89
N GLN A 255 21.09 -11.50 30.72
CA GLN A 255 21.00 -12.52 31.77
C GLN A 255 21.89 -12.18 32.98
N VAL A 256 23.08 -11.64 32.73
CA VAL A 256 23.97 -11.14 33.81
C VAL A 256 23.31 -9.97 34.58
N LEU A 257 22.68 -9.04 33.86
CA LEU A 257 21.97 -7.92 34.50
C LEU A 257 20.73 -8.39 35.28
N ALA A 258 20.04 -9.42 34.80
CA ALA A 258 18.89 -9.99 35.50
C ALA A 258 19.29 -10.85 36.70
N GLY A 259 20.47 -11.47 36.67
CA GLY A 259 20.93 -12.43 37.68
C GLY A 259 20.33 -13.83 37.53
N TYR A 260 19.57 -14.09 36.47
CA TYR A 260 18.97 -15.38 36.15
C TYR A 260 18.69 -15.50 34.65
N GLU A 261 18.33 -16.70 34.20
CA GLU A 261 17.97 -16.98 32.82
C GLU A 261 16.62 -16.33 32.48
N ILE A 262 16.61 -15.40 31.55
CA ILE A 262 15.42 -14.63 31.13
C ILE A 262 15.29 -14.62 29.61
N ASN A 263 14.06 -14.68 29.11
CA ASN A 263 13.77 -14.54 27.69
C ASN A 263 13.36 -13.07 27.38
N PRO A 264 14.21 -12.29 26.68
CA PRO A 264 13.91 -10.89 26.34
C PRO A 264 12.75 -10.70 25.36
N ALA A 265 12.29 -11.79 24.71
CA ALA A 265 11.09 -11.78 23.87
C ALA A 265 9.80 -11.99 24.67
N SER A 266 9.86 -12.40 25.96
CA SER A 266 8.69 -12.62 26.80
C SER A 266 8.25 -11.34 27.51
N PRO A 267 7.11 -10.73 27.14
CA PRO A 267 6.61 -9.54 27.85
C PRO A 267 6.39 -9.78 29.34
N LYS A 268 5.86 -10.96 29.69
CA LYS A 268 5.54 -11.32 31.09
C LYS A 268 6.79 -11.38 31.99
N GLN A 269 7.89 -11.97 31.50
CA GLN A 269 9.13 -12.05 32.25
C GLN A 269 9.77 -10.67 32.42
N LEU A 270 9.77 -9.87 31.34
CA LEU A 270 10.32 -8.52 31.38
C LEU A 270 9.50 -7.56 32.26
N GLN A 271 8.16 -7.67 32.25
CA GLN A 271 7.29 -6.88 33.13
C GLN A 271 7.62 -7.16 34.60
N ALA A 272 7.76 -8.43 34.94
CA ALA A 272 8.12 -8.82 36.32
C ALA A 272 9.52 -8.34 36.74
N TRP A 273 10.52 -8.44 35.82
CA TRP A 273 11.90 -8.02 36.14
C TRP A 273 12.07 -6.51 36.23
N LEU A 274 11.47 -5.78 35.28
CA LEU A 274 11.61 -4.32 35.16
C LEU A 274 10.56 -3.56 35.98
N GLU A 275 9.59 -4.26 36.59
CA GLU A 275 8.47 -3.66 37.33
C GLU A 275 7.70 -2.64 36.44
N LEU A 276 7.33 -3.05 35.22
CA LEU A 276 6.63 -2.22 34.24
C LEU A 276 5.29 -2.87 33.83
N ASP A 277 4.26 -2.06 33.62
CA ASP A 277 2.97 -2.52 33.09
C ASP A 277 3.04 -2.95 31.61
N SER A 278 4.00 -2.38 30.87
CA SER A 278 4.19 -2.67 29.45
C SER A 278 5.68 -2.70 29.08
N THR A 279 6.06 -3.65 28.25
CA THR A 279 7.40 -3.77 27.66
C THR A 279 7.39 -3.55 26.15
N SER A 280 6.38 -2.84 25.63
CA SER A 280 6.41 -2.37 24.25
C SER A 280 7.60 -1.45 24.02
N LYS A 281 8.09 -1.36 22.78
CA LYS A 281 9.20 -0.47 22.43
C LYS A 281 8.97 0.96 22.98
N MET A 282 7.76 1.48 22.77
CA MET A 282 7.38 2.82 23.21
C MET A 282 7.44 2.96 24.74
N ALA A 283 6.95 1.97 25.51
CA ALA A 283 6.99 1.99 26.96
C ALA A 283 8.43 1.91 27.49
N LEU A 284 9.28 1.08 26.88
CA LEU A 284 10.69 0.97 27.24
C LEU A 284 11.48 2.26 26.92
N GLU A 285 11.25 2.84 25.73
CA GLU A 285 11.84 4.13 25.36
C GLU A 285 11.33 5.27 26.27
N GLU A 286 10.09 5.18 26.71
CA GLU A 286 9.51 6.09 27.68
C GLU A 286 10.19 6.01 29.03
N GLU A 287 10.39 4.82 29.57
CA GLU A 287 11.07 4.61 30.84
C GLU A 287 12.51 5.14 30.82
N LEU A 288 13.23 4.96 29.70
CA LEU A 288 14.59 5.49 29.53
C LEU A 288 14.69 7.03 29.71
N THR A 289 13.62 7.77 29.43
CA THR A 289 13.64 9.23 29.58
C THR A 289 13.56 9.69 31.03
N HIS A 290 13.18 8.79 31.94
CA HIS A 290 13.04 9.06 33.39
C HIS A 290 14.23 8.58 34.22
N LEU A 291 15.13 7.81 33.59
CA LEU A 291 16.26 7.20 34.28
C LEU A 291 17.59 7.86 33.86
N PRO A 292 18.53 8.03 34.78
CA PRO A 292 19.93 8.38 34.45
C PRO A 292 20.52 7.32 33.48
N GLU A 293 21.49 7.74 32.68
CA GLU A 293 22.10 6.84 31.68
C GLU A 293 22.81 5.63 32.29
N ASP A 294 23.40 5.80 33.47
CA ASP A 294 24.12 4.79 34.23
C ASP A 294 23.23 3.96 35.16
N HIS A 295 21.92 4.25 35.21
CA HIS A 295 21.00 3.48 36.05
C HIS A 295 20.90 2.03 35.57
N PRO A 296 20.99 0.99 36.44
CA PRO A 296 20.98 -0.42 36.05
C PRO A 296 19.76 -0.81 35.18
N LYS A 297 18.57 -0.30 35.53
CA LYS A 297 17.34 -0.50 34.75
C LYS A 297 17.44 0.12 33.36
N ALA A 298 18.06 1.30 33.21
CA ALA A 298 18.25 1.94 31.92
C ALA A 298 19.23 1.16 31.04
N ILE A 299 20.31 0.61 31.61
CA ILE A 299 21.24 -0.27 30.90
C ILE A 299 20.51 -1.53 30.42
N ALA A 300 19.74 -2.17 31.32
CA ALA A 300 18.95 -3.35 31.00
C ALA A 300 17.96 -3.09 29.83
N ILE A 301 17.22 -1.99 29.89
CA ILE A 301 16.25 -1.61 28.84
C ILE A 301 16.95 -1.39 27.49
N ARG A 302 18.11 -0.70 27.46
CA ARG A 302 18.87 -0.52 26.20
C ARG A 302 19.31 -1.85 25.62
N LYS A 303 19.78 -2.78 26.45
CA LYS A 303 20.19 -4.13 26.00
C LYS A 303 19.00 -4.96 25.50
N ILE A 304 17.85 -4.85 26.14
CA ILE A 304 16.61 -5.49 25.65
C ILE A 304 16.18 -4.92 24.29
N LEU A 305 16.22 -3.60 24.11
CA LEU A 305 15.91 -2.96 22.83
C LEU A 305 16.90 -3.35 21.74
N GLU A 306 18.20 -3.44 22.08
CA GLU A 306 19.26 -3.90 21.18
C GLU A 306 19.02 -5.35 20.75
N TYR A 307 18.82 -6.27 21.68
CA TYR A 307 18.51 -7.68 21.42
C TYR A 307 17.28 -7.84 20.50
N ARG A 308 16.19 -7.17 20.87
CA ARG A 308 14.96 -7.20 20.05
C ARG A 308 15.18 -6.60 18.66
N GLY A 309 16.04 -5.60 18.55
CA GLY A 309 16.43 -5.01 17.27
C GLY A 309 17.13 -6.03 16.37
N TRP A 310 18.18 -6.69 16.88
CA TRP A 310 18.94 -7.70 16.14
C TRP A 310 18.07 -8.91 15.74
N THR A 311 17.23 -9.41 16.65
CA THR A 311 16.29 -10.50 16.34
C THR A 311 15.28 -10.10 15.28
N LYS A 312 14.71 -8.87 15.40
CA LYS A 312 13.69 -8.39 14.47
C LYS A 312 14.23 -8.14 13.08
N VAL A 313 15.45 -7.60 12.94
CA VAL A 313 15.99 -7.29 11.61
C VAL A 313 16.16 -8.54 10.76
N ASN A 314 16.59 -9.66 11.34
CA ASN A 314 16.68 -10.94 10.64
C ASN A 314 15.30 -11.51 10.32
N SER A 315 14.45 -11.69 11.33
CA SER A 315 13.17 -12.39 11.18
C SER A 315 12.10 -11.59 10.40
N THR A 316 12.16 -10.27 10.41
CA THR A 316 11.15 -9.41 9.76
C THR A 316 11.58 -8.90 8.39
N TYR A 317 12.88 -8.74 8.15
CA TYR A 317 13.38 -8.14 6.92
C TYR A 317 14.30 -9.08 6.14
N TYR A 318 15.47 -9.42 6.64
CA TYR A 318 16.49 -10.09 5.84
C TYR A 318 16.09 -11.47 5.38
N GLN A 319 15.65 -12.35 6.28
CA GLN A 319 15.22 -13.70 5.92
C GLN A 319 14.00 -13.68 4.97
N PRO A 320 12.91 -12.95 5.26
CA PRO A 320 11.78 -12.85 4.33
C PRO A 320 12.15 -12.26 2.97
N TYR A 321 13.11 -11.33 2.89
CA TYR A 321 13.53 -10.78 1.61
C TYR A 321 14.24 -11.82 0.74
N LEU A 322 15.10 -12.66 1.32
CA LEU A 322 15.73 -13.78 0.59
C LEU A 322 14.72 -14.84 0.15
N GLU A 323 13.66 -15.08 0.95
CA GLU A 323 12.63 -16.07 0.64
C GLU A 323 11.62 -15.58 -0.42
N LEU A 324 11.42 -14.27 -0.50
CA LEU A 324 10.42 -13.64 -1.39
C LEU A 324 11.00 -13.08 -2.68
N CYS A 325 12.32 -12.89 -2.78
CA CYS A 325 12.92 -12.47 -4.04
C CYS A 325 12.90 -13.60 -5.07
N ASP A 326 12.80 -13.22 -6.34
CA ASP A 326 12.87 -14.15 -7.46
C ASP A 326 14.31 -14.71 -7.68
N SER A 327 14.47 -15.57 -8.68
CA SER A 327 15.77 -16.15 -9.05
C SER A 327 16.83 -15.12 -9.47
N ASN A 328 16.43 -13.92 -9.84
CA ASN A 328 17.31 -12.81 -10.23
C ASN A 328 17.60 -11.86 -9.05
N GLY A 329 17.13 -12.19 -7.85
CA GLY A 329 17.28 -11.35 -6.67
C GLY A 329 16.39 -10.11 -6.68
N VAL A 330 15.29 -10.10 -7.42
CA VAL A 330 14.31 -9.02 -7.45
C VAL A 330 13.19 -9.33 -6.48
N ILE A 331 12.86 -8.36 -5.62
CA ILE A 331 11.71 -8.46 -4.73
C ILE A 331 10.53 -7.68 -5.31
N HIS A 332 9.35 -8.33 -5.33
CA HIS A 332 8.13 -7.79 -5.90
C HIS A 332 7.13 -7.48 -4.79
N PRO A 333 6.99 -6.20 -4.38
CA PRO A 333 6.01 -5.82 -3.36
C PRO A 333 4.59 -5.95 -3.91
N ASN A 334 3.61 -6.28 -3.06
CA ASN A 334 2.20 -6.24 -3.43
C ASN A 334 1.57 -4.91 -2.96
N LEU A 335 1.29 -4.00 -3.89
CA LEU A 335 0.72 -2.66 -3.66
C LEU A 335 -0.81 -2.71 -3.72
N LEU A 336 -1.48 -2.64 -2.59
CA LEU A 336 -2.92 -2.77 -2.49
C LEU A 336 -3.61 -1.40 -2.61
N LEU A 337 -4.42 -1.22 -3.67
CA LEU A 337 -5.17 0.02 -3.95
C LEU A 337 -6.42 0.15 -3.07
N HIS A 338 -6.92 -0.94 -2.53
CA HIS A 338 -8.10 -1.03 -1.67
C HIS A 338 -7.76 -1.24 -0.18
N GLY A 339 -6.47 -1.24 0.16
CA GLY A 339 -6.00 -1.60 1.51
C GLY A 339 -6.23 -0.54 2.58
N THR A 340 -6.64 0.68 2.22
CA THR A 340 -6.92 1.78 3.16
C THR A 340 -8.20 2.52 2.81
N VAL A 341 -8.87 3.06 3.82
CA VAL A 341 -10.09 3.87 3.65
C VAL A 341 -9.81 5.27 3.10
N SER A 342 -8.59 5.75 3.16
CA SER A 342 -8.17 7.07 2.67
C SER A 342 -7.80 7.08 1.18
N GLY A 343 -7.68 5.91 0.55
CA GLY A 343 -7.15 5.76 -0.81
C GLY A 343 -5.63 5.75 -0.91
N ARG A 344 -4.91 5.76 0.23
CA ARG A 344 -3.47 5.50 0.24
C ARG A 344 -3.19 4.07 -0.19
N LEU A 345 -2.11 3.84 -0.94
CA LEU A 345 -1.60 2.48 -1.16
C LEU A 345 -1.16 1.88 0.19
N SER A 346 -1.44 0.61 0.37
CA SER A 346 -0.75 -0.20 1.37
C SER A 346 0.11 -1.25 0.66
N CYS A 347 1.07 -1.82 1.37
CA CYS A 347 2.03 -2.76 0.82
C CYS A 347 2.05 -4.03 1.68
N ALA A 348 2.08 -5.18 1.03
CA ALA A 348 2.13 -6.48 1.69
C ALA A 348 3.10 -7.42 0.96
N GLN A 349 3.58 -8.43 1.64
CA GLN A 349 4.34 -9.58 1.11
C GLN A 349 5.50 -9.23 0.14
N PRO A 350 6.52 -8.47 0.61
CA PRO A 350 6.69 -7.89 1.94
C PRO A 350 6.15 -6.47 2.06
N ASN A 351 5.93 -5.98 3.29
CA ASN A 351 5.56 -4.58 3.50
C ASN A 351 6.78 -3.67 3.41
N LEU A 352 7.14 -3.24 2.21
CA LEU A 352 8.26 -2.33 1.96
C LEU A 352 7.99 -0.87 2.39
N GLN A 353 6.73 -0.52 2.70
CA GLN A 353 6.40 0.78 3.27
C GLN A 353 6.77 0.90 4.75
N ALA A 354 7.06 -0.21 5.42
CA ALA A 354 7.45 -0.26 6.83
C ALA A 354 8.97 -0.44 7.04
N VAL A 355 9.80 -0.24 6.00
CA VAL A 355 11.26 -0.33 6.11
C VAL A 355 11.76 0.74 7.10
N PRO A 356 12.53 0.33 8.15
CA PRO A 356 12.93 1.24 9.22
C PRO A 356 13.93 2.28 8.73
N ARG A 357 14.02 3.39 9.48
CA ARG A 357 15.10 4.36 9.30
C ARG A 357 16.45 3.70 9.56
N TYR A 358 17.47 4.17 8.87
CA TYR A 358 18.84 3.68 9.05
C TYR A 358 19.33 3.86 10.50
N SER A 359 19.98 2.83 11.03
CA SER A 359 20.67 2.86 12.33
C SER A 359 21.75 1.78 12.34
N LYS A 360 22.56 1.71 13.39
CA LYS A 360 23.56 0.64 13.58
C LYS A 360 22.97 -0.76 13.43
N VAL A 361 21.75 -0.99 13.95
CA VAL A 361 21.02 -2.28 13.89
C VAL A 361 20.25 -2.42 12.57
N TYR A 362 19.63 -1.34 12.09
CA TYR A 362 18.75 -1.35 10.94
C TYR A 362 19.44 -0.78 9.71
N LYS A 363 20.16 -1.61 8.96
CA LYS A 363 20.80 -1.29 7.67
C LYS A 363 19.94 -1.74 6.49
N VAL A 364 18.63 -1.94 6.71
CA VAL A 364 17.72 -2.57 5.74
C VAL A 364 17.64 -1.84 4.40
N LYS A 365 17.79 -0.51 4.38
CA LYS A 365 17.77 0.26 3.13
C LYS A 365 18.99 0.02 2.24
N ASP A 366 20.13 -0.38 2.82
CA ASP A 366 21.38 -0.60 2.07
C ASP A 366 21.33 -1.80 1.13
N VAL A 367 20.40 -2.74 1.40
CA VAL A 367 20.27 -3.97 0.60
C VAL A 367 19.48 -3.77 -0.69
N PHE A 368 18.77 -2.64 -0.84
CA PHE A 368 18.09 -2.28 -2.08
C PHE A 368 19.04 -1.50 -2.96
N VAL A 369 19.45 -2.10 -4.05
CA VAL A 369 20.47 -1.59 -4.97
C VAL A 369 19.89 -1.37 -6.36
N THR A 370 20.68 -0.71 -7.21
CA THR A 370 20.32 -0.52 -8.62
C THR A 370 20.72 -1.71 -9.48
N ARG A 371 20.04 -1.86 -10.61
CA ARG A 371 20.54 -2.68 -11.73
C ARG A 371 21.75 -2.00 -12.40
N PRO A 372 22.62 -2.76 -13.06
CA PRO A 372 23.78 -2.17 -13.79
C PRO A 372 23.34 -1.08 -14.77
N GLY A 373 24.02 0.07 -14.74
CA GLY A 373 23.72 1.22 -15.60
C GLY A 373 22.66 2.18 -15.09
N TYR A 374 22.02 1.87 -13.94
CA TYR A 374 20.97 2.71 -13.33
C TYR A 374 21.43 3.32 -12.01
N VAL A 375 20.67 4.32 -11.57
CA VAL A 375 20.80 5.00 -10.28
C VAL A 375 19.44 4.99 -9.61
N LEU A 376 19.39 4.70 -8.29
CA LEU A 376 18.15 4.88 -7.51
C LEU A 376 17.91 6.36 -7.24
N VAL A 377 16.68 6.79 -7.41
CA VAL A 377 16.23 8.14 -7.08
C VAL A 377 15.06 8.05 -6.10
N SER A 378 15.10 8.86 -5.07
CA SER A 378 14.04 9.02 -4.09
C SER A 378 13.51 10.44 -4.16
N ALA A 379 12.24 10.60 -4.49
CA ALA A 379 11.56 11.89 -4.50
C ALA A 379 10.46 11.90 -3.43
N ASP A 380 10.51 12.85 -2.49
CA ASP A 380 9.68 12.89 -1.30
C ASP A 380 9.05 14.28 -1.14
N TYR A 381 7.74 14.33 -0.91
CA TYR A 381 7.05 15.60 -0.66
C TYR A 381 7.42 16.19 0.70
N SER A 382 7.86 17.41 0.69
CA SER A 382 8.17 18.15 1.91
C SER A 382 6.89 18.65 2.59
N GLN A 383 6.58 18.08 3.77
CA GLN A 383 5.45 18.53 4.62
C GLN A 383 4.08 18.49 3.91
N ALA A 384 3.81 17.46 3.11
CA ALA A 384 2.59 17.36 2.29
C ALA A 384 1.29 17.59 3.07
N GLU A 385 1.13 16.94 4.21
CA GLU A 385 -0.09 17.04 5.02
C GLU A 385 -0.29 18.44 5.60
N ILE A 386 0.79 19.13 5.99
CA ILE A 386 0.72 20.49 6.51
C ILE A 386 0.30 21.47 5.41
N ARG A 387 0.86 21.32 4.21
CA ARG A 387 0.50 22.16 3.05
C ARG A 387 -0.96 21.97 2.64
N TRP A 388 -1.45 20.72 2.59
CA TRP A 388 -2.87 20.43 2.36
C TRP A 388 -3.76 20.93 3.49
N GLY A 389 -3.35 20.75 4.75
CA GLY A 389 -4.07 21.29 5.91
C GLY A 389 -4.21 22.81 5.85
N THR A 390 -3.12 23.51 5.54
CA THR A 390 -3.08 24.96 5.36
C THR A 390 -4.02 25.41 4.24
N HIS A 391 -4.02 24.70 3.10
CA HIS A 391 -4.89 24.99 1.97
C HIS A 391 -6.39 24.83 2.33
N TYR A 392 -6.77 23.70 2.93
CA TYR A 392 -8.16 23.47 3.34
C TYR A 392 -8.62 24.40 4.47
N ALA A 393 -7.73 24.70 5.41
CA ALA A 393 -8.00 25.62 6.51
C ALA A 393 -8.06 27.08 6.06
N ARG A 394 -7.53 27.41 4.87
CA ARG A 394 -7.28 28.79 4.41
C ARG A 394 -6.55 29.58 5.50
N GLU A 395 -5.44 28.98 6.01
CA GLU A 395 -4.69 29.54 7.13
C GLU A 395 -3.57 30.43 6.62
N GLU A 396 -3.82 31.75 6.64
CA GLU A 396 -2.92 32.76 6.06
C GLU A 396 -1.57 32.85 6.79
N ASN A 397 -1.56 32.78 8.12
CA ASN A 397 -0.32 32.84 8.91
C ASN A 397 0.59 31.64 8.62
N MET A 398 0.02 30.42 8.58
CA MET A 398 0.78 29.22 8.23
C MET A 398 1.26 29.28 6.78
N ALA A 399 0.42 29.74 5.85
CA ALA A 399 0.79 29.92 4.45
C ALA A 399 1.96 30.89 4.29
N ALA A 400 1.93 32.04 4.95
CA ALA A 400 3.00 33.03 4.93
C ALA A 400 4.32 32.45 5.46
N ASN A 401 4.28 31.69 6.54
CA ASN A 401 5.47 31.06 7.13
C ASN A 401 6.06 29.99 6.19
N LEU A 402 5.21 29.16 5.56
CA LEU A 402 5.62 28.13 4.60
C LEU A 402 6.21 28.73 3.31
N LEU A 403 5.60 29.82 2.79
CA LEU A 403 6.08 30.55 1.62
C LEU A 403 7.43 31.22 1.89
N ALA A 404 7.61 31.76 3.09
CA ALA A 404 8.89 32.35 3.52
C ALA A 404 9.99 31.30 3.81
N GLY A 405 9.69 29.99 3.65
CA GLY A 405 10.64 28.92 3.90
C GLY A 405 11.02 28.73 5.38
N LYS A 406 10.22 29.27 6.30
CA LYS A 406 10.48 29.13 7.73
C LYS A 406 10.23 27.70 8.22
N ASP A 407 11.01 27.26 9.20
CA ASP A 407 10.70 26.03 9.94
C ASP A 407 9.47 26.25 10.82
N ILE A 408 8.33 25.75 10.36
CA ILE A 408 7.03 25.88 11.04
C ILE A 408 7.03 25.31 12.47
N HIS A 409 7.92 24.36 12.76
CA HIS A 409 8.03 23.80 14.10
C HIS A 409 8.78 24.74 15.03
N SER A 410 9.78 25.46 14.52
CA SER A 410 10.47 26.52 15.25
C SER A 410 9.58 27.72 15.48
N VAL A 411 8.83 28.16 14.45
CA VAL A 411 7.86 29.24 14.58
C VAL A 411 6.82 28.92 15.66
N ALA A 412 6.21 27.74 15.60
CA ALA A 412 5.23 27.33 16.61
C ALA A 412 5.86 27.18 18.01
N ALA A 413 7.13 26.78 18.10
CA ALA A 413 7.86 26.70 19.37
C ALA A 413 8.03 28.08 20.02
N GLU A 414 8.40 29.08 19.22
CA GLU A 414 8.53 30.49 19.67
C GLU A 414 7.18 31.06 20.10
N GLU A 415 6.14 30.92 19.26
CA GLU A 415 4.79 31.42 19.54
C GLU A 415 4.16 30.81 20.81
N LEU A 416 4.37 29.51 21.02
CA LEU A 416 3.83 28.79 22.16
C LEU A 416 4.74 28.82 23.40
N GLY A 417 6.00 29.22 23.27
CA GLY A 417 7.00 29.19 24.34
C GLY A 417 7.33 27.75 24.78
N ILE A 418 7.47 26.81 23.83
CA ILE A 418 7.71 25.38 24.09
C ILE A 418 8.92 24.86 23.31
N PRO A 419 9.53 23.72 23.73
CA PRO A 419 10.58 23.08 22.95
C PRO A 419 10.14 22.73 21.51
N ARG A 420 11.05 22.86 20.54
CA ARG A 420 10.77 22.59 19.11
C ARG A 420 10.20 21.17 18.87
N ASP A 421 10.68 20.16 19.61
CA ASP A 421 10.16 18.80 19.50
C ASP A 421 8.71 18.67 19.97
N ALA A 422 8.34 19.42 21.03
CA ALA A 422 6.95 19.50 21.46
C ALA A 422 6.09 20.22 20.41
N ALA A 423 6.56 21.34 19.86
CA ALA A 423 5.88 22.06 18.76
C ALA A 423 5.69 21.18 17.54
N LYS A 424 6.68 20.36 17.18
CA LYS A 424 6.57 19.39 16.10
C LYS A 424 5.45 18.37 16.34
N ARG A 425 5.35 17.84 17.57
CA ARG A 425 4.27 16.91 17.94
C ARG A 425 2.89 17.57 17.91
N ILE A 426 2.80 18.83 18.32
CA ILE A 426 1.56 19.61 18.25
C ILE A 426 1.17 19.85 16.81
N ASN A 427 2.07 20.32 15.94
CA ASN A 427 1.80 20.58 14.54
C ASN A 427 1.25 19.32 13.83
N PHE A 428 1.89 18.15 14.02
CA PHE A 428 1.37 16.91 13.48
C PHE A 428 0.07 16.46 14.17
N GLY A 429 0.03 16.53 15.51
CA GLY A 429 -1.15 16.13 16.27
C GLY A 429 -2.40 16.89 15.88
N ILE A 430 -2.27 18.20 15.62
CA ILE A 430 -3.37 19.04 15.18
C ILE A 430 -3.89 18.64 13.80
N ILE A 431 -3.00 18.33 12.83
CA ILE A 431 -3.42 17.84 11.53
C ILE A 431 -4.30 16.58 11.67
N TYR A 432 -4.03 15.75 12.67
CA TYR A 432 -4.82 14.56 12.99
C TYR A 432 -5.98 14.79 13.95
N GLY A 433 -6.25 16.04 14.33
CA GLY A 433 -7.35 16.39 15.24
C GLY A 433 -7.12 15.90 16.66
N ILE A 434 -5.87 16.01 17.17
CA ILE A 434 -5.52 15.55 18.52
C ILE A 434 -6.33 16.31 19.58
N GLY A 435 -6.97 15.57 20.49
CA GLY A 435 -7.61 16.12 21.67
C GLY A 435 -6.60 16.40 22.80
N ARG A 436 -7.01 17.21 23.79
CA ARG A 436 -6.16 17.61 24.92
C ARG A 436 -5.63 16.42 25.73
N GLU A 437 -6.41 15.37 25.95
CA GLU A 437 -6.00 14.17 26.68
C GLU A 437 -4.89 13.40 25.95
N ALA A 438 -5.04 13.24 24.63
CA ALA A 438 -4.05 12.57 23.80
C ALA A 438 -2.75 13.41 23.69
N LEU A 439 -2.88 14.73 23.55
CA LEU A 439 -1.73 15.64 23.54
C LEU A 439 -1.00 15.65 24.89
N ALA A 440 -1.74 15.71 26.00
CA ALA A 440 -1.19 15.63 27.36
C ALA A 440 -0.35 14.36 27.54
N LYS A 441 -0.89 13.21 27.10
CA LYS A 441 -0.19 11.93 27.13
C LYS A 441 1.07 11.94 26.26
N GLN A 442 0.99 12.47 25.03
CA GLN A 442 2.15 12.53 24.12
C GLN A 442 3.26 13.45 24.60
N LEU A 443 2.91 14.59 25.22
CA LEU A 443 3.86 15.58 25.75
C LEU A 443 4.24 15.33 27.21
N ARG A 444 3.55 14.41 27.91
CA ARG A 444 3.72 14.11 29.35
C ARG A 444 3.56 15.35 30.23
N ILE A 445 2.51 16.10 29.97
CA ILE A 445 2.13 17.30 30.69
C ILE A 445 0.71 17.15 31.24
N PRO A 446 0.31 17.92 32.25
CA PRO A 446 -1.08 17.98 32.71
C PRO A 446 -2.05 18.31 31.56
N VAL A 447 -3.27 17.78 31.62
CA VAL A 447 -4.31 17.98 30.60
C VAL A 447 -4.64 19.47 30.45
N GLU A 448 -4.61 20.23 31.55
CA GLU A 448 -4.83 21.67 31.57
C GLU A 448 -3.77 22.42 30.74
N LYS A 449 -2.50 21.97 30.87
CA LYS A 449 -1.38 22.55 30.10
C LYS A 449 -1.47 22.21 28.62
N ALA A 450 -1.88 20.99 28.28
CA ALA A 450 -2.14 20.59 26.90
C ALA A 450 -3.31 21.40 26.28
N ALA A 451 -4.36 21.65 27.07
CA ALA A 451 -5.47 22.50 26.67
C ALA A 451 -5.04 23.96 26.41
N GLU A 452 -4.17 24.52 27.27
CA GLU A 452 -3.56 25.84 27.06
C GLU A 452 -2.77 25.91 25.74
N TYR A 453 -1.95 24.88 25.45
CA TYR A 453 -1.18 24.82 24.21
C TYR A 453 -2.08 24.75 22.97
N LEU A 454 -3.13 23.92 22.99
CA LEU A 454 -4.11 23.84 21.91
C LEU A 454 -4.85 25.15 21.72
N GLN A 455 -5.22 25.84 22.80
CA GLN A 455 -5.87 27.13 22.74
C GLN A 455 -4.96 28.17 22.06
N LYS A 456 -3.71 28.33 22.54
CA LYS A 456 -2.73 29.25 21.94
C LYS A 456 -2.49 28.95 20.46
N TYR A 457 -2.38 27.65 20.11
CA TYR A 457 -2.21 27.27 18.72
C TYR A 457 -3.38 27.70 17.85
N TYR A 458 -4.62 27.50 18.30
CA TYR A 458 -5.81 27.90 17.56
C TYR A 458 -6.04 29.44 17.57
N GLU A 459 -5.45 30.17 18.50
CA GLU A 459 -5.41 31.63 18.47
C GLU A 459 -4.45 32.13 17.38
N GLY A 460 -3.28 31.51 17.24
CA GLY A 460 -2.32 31.81 16.17
C GLY A 460 -2.74 31.30 14.79
N TYR A 461 -3.46 30.17 14.75
CA TYR A 461 -3.89 29.48 13.53
C TYR A 461 -5.40 29.14 13.52
N PRO A 462 -6.28 30.14 13.51
CA PRO A 462 -7.74 29.95 13.70
C PRO A 462 -8.40 29.18 12.55
N GLY A 463 -7.80 29.16 11.37
CA GLY A 463 -8.29 28.42 10.19
C GLY A 463 -8.40 26.92 10.44
N PHE A 464 -7.46 26.32 11.16
CA PHE A 464 -7.53 24.89 11.49
C PHE A 464 -8.73 24.56 12.38
N ARG A 465 -9.05 25.41 13.37
CA ARG A 465 -10.22 25.19 14.22
C ARG A 465 -11.52 25.24 13.41
N ARG A 466 -11.62 26.19 12.46
CA ARG A 466 -12.78 26.28 11.54
C ARG A 466 -12.87 25.05 10.65
N LEU A 467 -11.74 24.57 10.12
CA LEU A 467 -11.67 23.36 9.30
C LEU A 467 -12.21 22.13 10.04
N TYR A 468 -11.75 21.90 11.28
CA TYR A 468 -12.18 20.75 12.07
C TYR A 468 -13.68 20.77 12.32
N LYS A 469 -14.19 21.90 12.84
CA LYS A 469 -15.60 22.06 13.11
C LYS A 469 -16.44 21.83 11.85
N ARG A 470 -16.04 22.45 10.74
CA ARG A 470 -16.78 22.33 9.48
C ARG A 470 -16.73 20.93 8.89
N ALA A 471 -15.59 20.26 8.93
CA ALA A 471 -15.45 18.90 8.44
C ALA A 471 -16.32 17.90 9.25
N GLU A 472 -16.33 18.04 10.57
CA GLU A 472 -17.16 17.22 11.45
C GLU A 472 -18.67 17.48 11.25
N GLU A 473 -19.10 18.73 11.14
CA GLU A 473 -20.47 19.10 10.81
C GLU A 473 -20.93 18.47 9.49
N VAL A 474 -20.13 18.63 8.42
CA VAL A 474 -20.45 18.06 7.10
C VAL A 474 -20.51 16.54 7.15
N ALA A 475 -19.57 15.91 7.86
CA ALA A 475 -19.55 14.44 8.02
C ALA A 475 -20.78 13.95 8.80
N THR A 476 -21.22 14.70 9.82
CA THR A 476 -22.39 14.36 10.64
C THR A 476 -23.69 14.55 9.86
N GLU A 477 -23.83 15.67 9.13
CA GLU A 477 -25.03 15.98 8.37
C GLU A 477 -25.24 15.05 7.16
N ARG A 478 -24.14 14.72 6.44
CA ARG A 478 -24.20 13.99 5.16
C ARG A 478 -23.86 12.51 5.28
N GLY A 479 -23.23 12.09 6.37
CA GLY A 479 -22.64 10.77 6.51
C GLY A 479 -21.34 10.57 5.72
N TYR A 480 -20.81 11.61 5.05
CA TYR A 480 -19.57 11.52 4.29
C TYR A 480 -18.91 12.89 4.08
N ILE A 481 -17.61 12.86 3.74
CA ILE A 481 -16.87 13.98 3.16
C ILE A 481 -16.39 13.60 1.75
N ARG A 482 -16.03 14.63 0.96
CA ARG A 482 -15.53 14.44 -0.42
C ARG A 482 -14.20 15.18 -0.59
N MET A 483 -13.18 14.46 -1.11
CA MET A 483 -11.88 15.01 -1.48
C MET A 483 -11.99 15.87 -2.75
N PHE A 484 -10.94 16.65 -3.06
CA PHE A 484 -10.90 17.52 -4.24
C PHE A 484 -11.05 16.78 -5.58
N THR A 485 -10.65 15.51 -5.66
CA THR A 485 -10.83 14.64 -6.83
C THR A 485 -12.23 14.03 -6.94
N GLY A 486 -13.07 14.23 -5.93
CA GLY A 486 -14.38 13.60 -5.85
C GLY A 486 -14.45 12.31 -5.05
N ARG A 487 -13.31 11.71 -4.62
CA ARG A 487 -13.32 10.53 -3.75
C ARG A 487 -14.13 10.81 -2.49
N VAL A 488 -14.93 9.82 -2.09
CA VAL A 488 -15.82 9.91 -0.92
C VAL A 488 -15.22 9.12 0.24
N ARG A 489 -15.31 9.67 1.45
CA ARG A 489 -15.06 9.00 2.72
C ARG A 489 -16.33 9.01 3.55
N ARG A 490 -16.86 7.81 3.87
CA ARG A 490 -18.14 7.62 4.57
C ARG A 490 -17.90 7.37 6.05
N TYR A 491 -18.87 7.79 6.86
CA TYR A 491 -18.85 7.65 8.32
C TYR A 491 -20.02 6.81 8.80
N ASP A 492 -19.78 6.03 9.83
CA ASP A 492 -20.75 5.16 10.48
C ASP A 492 -20.41 5.00 11.97
N GLN A 493 -21.13 4.15 12.69
CA GLN A 493 -20.90 3.88 14.11
C GLN A 493 -19.49 3.37 14.46
N TYR A 494 -18.73 2.84 13.49
CA TYR A 494 -17.37 2.34 13.67
C TYR A 494 -16.30 3.35 13.24
N ASN A 495 -16.70 4.36 12.48
CA ASN A 495 -15.85 5.43 11.97
C ASN A 495 -16.42 6.78 12.36
N PRO A 496 -16.02 7.32 13.52
CA PRO A 496 -16.60 8.54 14.06
C PRO A 496 -16.24 9.80 13.26
N THR A 497 -17.17 10.73 13.18
CA THR A 497 -17.10 11.96 12.38
C THR A 497 -16.04 12.95 12.83
N HIS A 498 -15.59 12.92 14.09
CA HIS A 498 -14.50 13.77 14.59
C HIS A 498 -13.17 13.55 13.85
N LYS A 499 -13.01 12.42 13.12
CA LYS A 499 -11.84 12.16 12.26
C LYS A 499 -11.96 12.76 10.85
N ALA A 500 -13.02 13.50 10.55
CA ALA A 500 -13.31 13.98 9.20
C ALA A 500 -12.20 14.87 8.65
N SER A 501 -11.67 15.80 9.44
CA SER A 501 -10.60 16.71 9.01
C SER A 501 -9.30 15.96 8.69
N SER A 502 -8.88 15.04 9.55
CA SER A 502 -7.68 14.24 9.28
C SER A 502 -7.85 13.33 8.06
N ASN A 503 -9.03 12.71 7.90
CA ASN A 503 -9.33 11.91 6.72
C ASN A 503 -9.34 12.75 5.44
N LEU A 504 -9.80 14.01 5.51
CA LEU A 504 -9.79 14.92 4.38
C LEU A 504 -8.35 15.24 3.94
N ILE A 505 -7.48 15.56 4.89
CA ILE A 505 -6.07 15.90 4.62
C ILE A 505 -5.32 14.67 4.10
N GLN A 506 -5.42 13.52 4.78
CA GLN A 506 -4.77 12.28 4.37
C GLN A 506 -5.27 11.79 3.01
N GLY A 507 -6.57 11.89 2.76
CA GLY A 507 -7.16 11.54 1.47
C GLY A 507 -6.68 12.47 0.35
N ALA A 508 -6.49 13.76 0.63
CA ALA A 508 -5.95 14.70 -0.34
C ALA A 508 -4.50 14.36 -0.72
N VAL A 509 -3.65 14.00 0.26
CA VAL A 509 -2.28 13.53 -0.01
C VAL A 509 -2.29 12.24 -0.83
N ALA A 510 -3.19 11.28 -0.52
CA ALA A 510 -3.32 10.05 -1.28
C ALA A 510 -3.72 10.30 -2.75
N GLU A 511 -4.68 11.18 -2.97
CA GLU A 511 -5.13 11.56 -4.31
C GLU A 511 -4.07 12.35 -5.08
N MET A 512 -3.33 13.22 -4.39
CA MET A 512 -2.16 13.91 -4.96
C MET A 512 -1.09 12.93 -5.43
N MET A 513 -0.72 11.95 -4.60
CA MET A 513 0.24 10.91 -4.98
C MET A 513 -0.23 10.11 -6.19
N ARG A 514 -1.51 9.72 -6.23
CA ARG A 514 -2.09 9.02 -7.37
C ARG A 514 -2.00 9.85 -8.66
N LEU A 515 -2.34 11.14 -8.59
CA LEU A 515 -2.28 12.04 -9.74
C LEU A 515 -0.83 12.29 -10.20
N ALA A 516 0.10 12.44 -9.25
CA ALA A 516 1.53 12.55 -9.56
C ALA A 516 2.05 11.31 -10.30
N ILE A 517 1.70 10.11 -9.85
CA ILE A 517 2.10 8.85 -10.48
C ILE A 517 1.48 8.72 -11.89
N LEU A 518 0.20 9.07 -12.06
CA LEU A 518 -0.46 9.09 -13.37
C LEU A 518 0.19 10.10 -14.34
N ARG A 519 0.64 11.24 -13.83
CA ARG A 519 1.35 12.25 -14.62
C ARG A 519 2.76 11.78 -14.98
N LEU A 520 3.48 11.25 -14.00
CA LEU A 520 4.85 10.75 -14.19
C LEU A 520 4.92 9.58 -15.17
N ASP A 521 3.95 8.67 -15.18
CA ASP A 521 3.91 7.56 -16.15
C ASP A 521 3.92 8.09 -17.60
N LYS A 522 3.30 9.25 -17.85
CA LYS A 522 3.31 9.90 -19.17
C LYS A 522 4.60 10.70 -19.42
N LEU A 523 5.07 11.47 -18.42
CA LEU A 523 6.25 12.33 -18.58
C LEU A 523 7.53 11.52 -18.74
N LEU A 524 7.58 10.33 -18.16
CA LEU A 524 8.74 9.44 -18.19
C LEU A 524 8.70 8.45 -19.38
N GLU A 525 7.69 8.51 -20.23
CA GLU A 525 7.61 7.69 -21.44
C GLU A 525 8.82 7.98 -22.34
N GLY A 526 9.52 6.93 -22.78
CA GLY A 526 10.73 7.02 -23.61
C GLY A 526 12.04 7.33 -22.87
N TRP A 527 11.99 7.60 -21.55
CA TRP A 527 13.20 7.88 -20.75
C TRP A 527 13.88 6.63 -20.18
N ASP A 528 13.28 5.46 -20.31
CA ASP A 528 13.74 4.21 -19.70
C ASP A 528 13.87 4.33 -18.16
N THR A 529 13.02 5.16 -17.60
CA THR A 529 12.95 5.46 -16.18
C THR A 529 11.73 4.76 -15.58
N HIS A 530 11.92 4.08 -14.46
CA HIS A 530 10.90 3.23 -13.85
C HIS A 530 10.58 3.66 -12.43
N MET A 531 9.28 3.84 -12.13
CA MET A 531 8.79 3.91 -10.76
C MET A 531 8.83 2.51 -10.15
N LEU A 532 9.43 2.35 -8.98
CA LEU A 532 9.62 1.05 -8.33
C LEU A 532 8.69 0.84 -7.14
N LEU A 533 8.51 1.88 -6.34
CA LEU A 533 7.78 1.79 -5.07
C LEU A 533 7.24 3.16 -4.66
N GLN A 534 6.02 3.19 -4.13
CA GLN A 534 5.48 4.33 -3.39
C GLN A 534 5.48 4.04 -1.89
N ILE A 535 6.00 4.98 -1.09
CA ILE A 535 6.04 4.90 0.37
C ILE A 535 5.44 6.19 0.91
N HIS A 536 4.19 6.14 1.40
CA HIS A 536 3.47 7.31 1.90
C HIS A 536 3.44 8.46 0.88
N ASP A 537 4.28 9.47 1.05
CA ASP A 537 4.46 10.66 0.19
C ASP A 537 5.77 10.66 -0.61
N GLN A 538 6.46 9.51 -0.67
CA GLN A 538 7.72 9.28 -1.39
C GLN A 538 7.51 8.31 -2.55
N ILE A 539 8.25 8.52 -3.66
CA ILE A 539 8.36 7.57 -4.77
C ILE A 539 9.84 7.21 -4.97
N ILE A 540 10.12 5.93 -5.12
CA ILE A 540 11.44 5.41 -5.49
C ILE A 540 11.43 5.10 -6.98
N PHE A 541 12.47 5.56 -7.67
CA PHE A 541 12.69 5.37 -9.11
C PHE A 541 14.01 4.67 -9.37
N GLU A 542 14.09 4.06 -10.52
CA GLU A 542 15.32 3.61 -11.16
C GLU A 542 15.50 4.39 -12.47
N VAL A 543 16.61 5.12 -12.60
CA VAL A 543 16.90 6.05 -13.69
C VAL A 543 18.21 5.67 -14.35
N PRO A 544 18.31 5.62 -15.69
CA PRO A 544 19.59 5.41 -16.37
C PRO A 544 20.61 6.48 -15.96
N GLY A 545 21.85 6.06 -15.62
CA GLY A 545 22.87 6.96 -15.09
C GLY A 545 23.23 8.10 -16.07
N ASP A 546 23.28 7.82 -17.37
CA ASP A 546 23.54 8.79 -18.43
C ASP A 546 22.42 9.82 -18.66
N LYS A 547 21.23 9.55 -18.13
CA LYS A 547 20.04 10.42 -18.23
C LYS A 547 19.67 11.09 -16.90
N LEU A 548 20.38 10.78 -15.81
CA LEU A 548 20.01 11.14 -14.45
C LEU A 548 19.61 12.63 -14.34
N PHE A 549 20.53 13.54 -14.60
CA PHE A 549 20.30 14.98 -14.39
C PHE A 549 19.28 15.61 -15.35
N LYS A 550 18.96 14.92 -16.47
CA LYS A 550 17.85 15.32 -17.36
C LYS A 550 16.49 14.88 -16.83
N VAL A 551 16.46 13.76 -16.13
CA VAL A 551 15.21 13.17 -15.60
C VAL A 551 14.82 13.76 -14.24
N LEU A 552 15.79 14.14 -13.39
CA LEU A 552 15.48 14.71 -12.06
C LEU A 552 14.53 15.92 -12.12
N PRO A 553 14.72 16.92 -13.01
CA PRO A 553 13.78 18.04 -13.15
C PRO A 553 12.37 17.58 -13.60
N ILE A 554 12.28 16.56 -14.46
CA ILE A 554 11.01 15.99 -14.94
C ILE A 554 10.25 15.34 -13.77
N ILE A 555 10.95 14.56 -12.93
CA ILE A 555 10.38 13.96 -11.72
C ILE A 555 9.89 15.04 -10.78
N LYS A 556 10.69 16.08 -10.52
CA LYS A 556 10.34 17.19 -9.66
C LYS A 556 9.09 17.91 -10.14
N ASP A 557 9.04 18.31 -11.41
CA ASP A 557 7.87 18.97 -12.02
C ASP A 557 6.64 18.06 -11.99
N GLY A 558 6.81 16.77 -12.34
CA GLY A 558 5.71 15.79 -12.35
C GLY A 558 5.03 15.62 -10.99
N MET A 559 5.81 15.75 -9.90
CA MET A 559 5.29 15.68 -8.54
C MET A 559 4.79 17.06 -8.05
N GLU A 560 5.57 18.13 -8.13
CA GLU A 560 5.18 19.46 -7.65
C GLU A 560 3.93 19.99 -8.37
N ASN A 561 3.81 19.76 -9.68
CA ASN A 561 2.68 20.11 -10.53
C ASN A 561 1.79 18.88 -10.83
N PHE A 562 1.46 18.09 -9.83
CA PHE A 562 0.73 16.81 -9.95
C PHE A 562 -0.62 16.93 -10.71
N LEU A 563 -1.25 18.09 -10.73
CA LEU A 563 -2.48 18.41 -11.45
C LEU A 563 -2.35 19.80 -12.08
N PRO A 564 -1.94 19.91 -13.35
CA PRO A 564 -1.80 21.20 -14.02
C PRO A 564 -3.11 22.03 -13.99
N GLY A 565 -2.99 23.30 -13.62
CA GLY A 565 -4.13 24.20 -13.46
C GLY A 565 -4.84 24.12 -12.10
N PHE A 566 -4.37 23.29 -11.19
CA PHE A 566 -4.82 23.25 -9.80
C PHE A 566 -3.80 23.96 -8.90
N GLU A 567 -4.20 25.06 -8.30
CA GLU A 567 -3.31 25.85 -7.45
C GLU A 567 -3.61 25.66 -5.97
N LEU A 568 -2.58 25.34 -5.21
CA LEU A 568 -2.60 25.36 -3.75
C LEU A 568 -2.18 26.74 -3.25
N CYS A 569 -2.73 27.20 -2.13
CA CYS A 569 -2.27 28.44 -1.48
C CYS A 569 -0.80 28.37 -1.04
N VAL A 570 -0.26 27.17 -0.85
CA VAL A 570 1.15 26.89 -0.63
C VAL A 570 1.57 25.79 -1.61
N PRO A 571 2.46 26.08 -2.58
CA PRO A 571 2.92 25.08 -3.55
C PRO A 571 3.54 23.87 -2.89
N MET A 572 3.37 22.68 -3.49
CA MET A 572 4.10 21.50 -3.06
C MET A 572 5.59 21.65 -3.38
N LYS A 573 6.42 21.08 -2.52
CA LYS A 573 7.87 21.00 -2.71
C LYS A 573 8.30 19.53 -2.62
N VAL A 574 9.24 19.14 -3.49
CA VAL A 574 9.78 17.80 -3.54
C VAL A 574 11.28 17.83 -3.33
N ASP A 575 11.72 17.07 -2.34
CA ASP A 575 13.13 16.84 -2.05
C ASP A 575 13.58 15.57 -2.78
N ILE A 576 14.67 15.66 -3.55
CA ILE A 576 15.17 14.55 -4.34
C ILE A 576 16.54 14.12 -3.82
N LYS A 577 16.72 12.80 -3.73
CA LYS A 577 17.99 12.14 -3.41
C LYS A 577 18.27 11.07 -4.45
N TYR A 578 19.54 10.81 -4.72
CA TYR A 578 19.96 9.78 -5.66
C TYR A 578 21.21 9.04 -5.18
N GLY A 579 21.39 7.82 -5.59
CA GLY A 579 22.54 7.02 -5.18
C GLY A 579 22.52 5.57 -5.67
N PRO A 580 23.56 4.80 -5.36
CA PRO A 580 23.71 3.41 -5.80
C PRO A 580 22.80 2.44 -5.02
N SER A 581 22.34 2.84 -3.83
CA SER A 581 21.40 2.07 -3.00
C SER A 581 20.46 3.02 -2.26
N TRP A 582 19.32 2.50 -1.80
CA TRP A 582 18.35 3.31 -1.06
C TRP A 582 18.90 3.86 0.27
N GLY A 583 19.86 3.15 0.88
CA GLY A 583 20.52 3.61 2.10
C GLY A 583 21.65 4.62 1.89
N GLN A 584 22.18 4.72 0.65
CA GLN A 584 23.34 5.56 0.30
C GLN A 584 22.94 6.55 -0.80
N MET A 585 22.25 7.61 -0.41
CA MET A 585 21.76 8.64 -1.32
C MET A 585 22.30 10.03 -0.95
N ALA A 586 22.73 10.80 -1.95
CA ALA A 586 23.05 12.21 -1.85
C ALA A 586 21.84 13.07 -2.21
N GLU A 587 21.75 14.28 -1.66
CA GLU A 587 20.72 15.25 -1.99
C GLU A 587 21.01 15.91 -3.34
N TRP A 588 19.98 16.08 -4.17
CA TRP A 588 20.06 16.88 -5.38
C TRP A 588 19.68 18.34 -5.08
N THR A 589 20.60 19.25 -5.30
CA THR A 589 20.44 20.69 -5.01
C THR A 589 19.82 21.48 -6.17
N GLY A 590 19.61 20.86 -7.32
CA GLY A 590 19.07 21.52 -8.53
C GLY A 590 20.17 22.05 -9.47
N GLU A 591 21.44 21.94 -9.11
CA GLU A 591 22.58 22.26 -9.98
C GLU A 591 23.05 20.99 -10.70
N GLU A 592 23.41 21.12 -11.97
CA GLU A 592 24.10 20.05 -12.73
C GLU A 592 25.53 19.95 -12.19
N GLU A 593 25.95 18.77 -11.72
CA GLU A 593 27.36 18.44 -11.56
C GLU A 593 27.97 17.94 -12.87
#